data_fe86732b2c98d176a5ecfcd0d2d1b31e
#
_entry.id   fe86732b2c98d176a5ecfcd0d2d1b31e
#
_cell.length_a   1.000
_cell.length_b   1.000
_cell.length_c   1.000
_cell.angle_alpha   90.00
_cell.angle_beta   90.00
_cell.angle_gamma   90.00
#
_symmetry.space_group_name_H-M   'P 1'
#
loop_
_entity.id
_entity.type
_entity.pdbx_description
1 polymer ?
#
loop_
_entity_poly.entity_id
_entity_poly.type
_entity_poly.pdbx_seq_one_letter_code
_entity_poly.pdbx_strand_id
1 'polypeptide(L)'
;FNENDKLEISSIIKKYKIKNNISTELVMEWHDVGHIENYLTTKQFMLKARYFNSLHLDNSLKIVTKMSENTGKLINEINWYKNIPDEILELTPKIVDLKISDNPFLKLEYVGLPTLAEIWLYSEFSNDFWFKIIKKLFEILEKFNKYSENVTIQEYNSIYFEKTIERVNELINSNDLFKKIFNQEFILING
;
A
#
# COMPACT_ATOMS: atom_id res chain seq x y z
N PHE A 1 -28.57 1.36 32.90
CA PHE A 1 -27.77 0.22 32.43
C PHE A 1 -27.38 -0.58 33.67
N ASN A 2 -27.83 -1.85 33.78
CA ASN A 2 -27.31 -2.76 34.80
C ASN A 2 -25.94 -3.28 34.31
N GLU A 3 -24.94 -3.30 35.19
CA GLU A 3 -23.56 -3.72 34.90
C GLU A 3 -23.40 -5.16 34.37
N ASN A 4 -24.49 -5.96 34.40
CA ASN A 4 -24.52 -7.35 33.94
C ASN A 4 -25.11 -7.54 32.51
N ASP A 5 -25.53 -6.48 31.83
CA ASP A 5 -25.97 -6.59 30.44
C ASP A 5 -24.73 -6.76 29.55
N LYS A 6 -24.54 -7.92 28.95
CA LYS A 6 -23.57 -8.10 27.87
C LYS A 6 -23.83 -7.01 26.81
N LEU A 7 -22.90 -6.11 26.66
CA LEU A 7 -22.92 -5.01 25.71
C LEU A 7 -22.76 -5.53 24.25
N GLU A 8 -23.66 -6.38 23.81
CA GLU A 8 -23.74 -6.74 22.41
C GLU A 8 -24.53 -5.67 21.67
N ILE A 9 -23.94 -5.11 20.60
CA ILE A 9 -24.53 -4.08 19.74
C ILE A 9 -25.95 -4.51 19.32
N SER A 10 -26.15 -5.78 18.99
CA SER A 10 -27.46 -6.36 18.63
C SER A 10 -28.53 -6.17 19.72
N SER A 11 -28.15 -6.32 20.98
CA SER A 11 -29.06 -6.13 22.13
C SER A 11 -29.39 -4.66 22.34
N ILE A 12 -28.42 -3.78 22.15
CA ILE A 12 -28.61 -2.33 22.23
C ILE A 12 -29.56 -1.86 21.11
N ILE A 13 -29.34 -2.28 19.88
CA ILE A 13 -30.19 -1.95 18.73
C ILE A 13 -31.62 -2.44 18.95
N LYS A 14 -31.82 -3.67 19.44
CA LYS A 14 -33.16 -4.20 19.75
C LYS A 14 -33.88 -3.36 20.80
N LYS A 15 -33.23 -3.00 21.91
CA LYS A 15 -33.79 -2.13 22.95
C LYS A 15 -34.11 -0.73 22.41
N TYR A 16 -33.26 -0.17 21.56
CA TYR A 16 -33.47 1.15 20.96
C TYR A 16 -34.62 1.14 19.96
N LYS A 17 -34.76 0.11 19.14
CA LYS A 17 -35.83 -0.06 18.16
C LYS A 17 -37.25 -0.05 18.77
N ILE A 18 -37.39 -0.53 20.01
CA ILE A 18 -38.68 -0.50 20.73
C ILE A 18 -39.19 0.91 20.97
N LYS A 19 -38.29 1.89 21.13
CA LYS A 19 -38.60 3.28 21.51
C LYS A 19 -38.47 4.28 20.34
N ASN A 20 -37.82 3.90 19.25
CA ASN A 20 -37.45 4.80 18.18
C ASN A 20 -37.63 4.15 16.82
N ASN A 21 -37.92 4.97 15.82
CA ASN A 21 -37.92 4.50 14.43
C ASN A 21 -36.46 4.35 13.96
N ILE A 22 -36.08 3.15 13.55
CA ILE A 22 -34.77 2.85 12.97
C ILE A 22 -34.96 2.56 11.50
N SER A 23 -34.30 3.31 10.63
CA SER A 23 -34.14 2.97 9.21
C SER A 23 -33.00 1.96 9.07
N THR A 24 -33.20 0.99 8.20
CA THR A 24 -32.18 0.00 7.85
C THR A 24 -31.82 0.18 6.39
N GLU A 25 -30.52 0.14 6.09
CA GLU A 25 -30.02 0.15 4.73
C GLU A 25 -29.40 -1.23 4.43
N LEU A 26 -29.68 -1.75 3.25
CA LEU A 26 -29.10 -3.01 2.78
C LEU A 26 -27.70 -2.71 2.25
N VAL A 27 -26.67 -3.19 2.94
CA VAL A 27 -25.29 -3.13 2.46
C VAL A 27 -25.03 -4.35 1.60
N MET A 28 -24.70 -4.14 0.33
CA MET A 28 -24.45 -5.22 -0.65
C MET A 28 -23.07 -5.86 -0.47
N GLU A 29 -22.08 -5.10 0.04
CA GLU A 29 -20.76 -5.60 0.37
C GLU A 29 -20.44 -5.24 1.82
N TRP A 30 -20.11 -6.23 2.61
CA TRP A 30 -19.68 -6.07 4.00
C TRP A 30 -18.39 -6.83 4.25
N HIS A 31 -17.37 -6.13 4.75
CA HIS A 31 -16.10 -6.74 5.13
C HIS A 31 -15.89 -6.56 6.63
N ASP A 32 -15.89 -7.66 7.36
CA ASP A 32 -15.55 -7.65 8.78
C ASP A 32 -14.03 -7.57 8.94
N VAL A 33 -13.56 -6.49 9.54
CA VAL A 33 -12.12 -6.27 9.82
C VAL A 33 -11.82 -6.25 11.32
N GLY A 34 -12.80 -6.64 12.15
CA GLY A 34 -12.66 -6.64 13.61
C GLY A 34 -11.75 -7.76 14.14
N HIS A 35 -11.50 -8.81 13.36
CA HIS A 35 -10.62 -9.91 13.69
C HIS A 35 -9.51 -10.03 12.66
N ILE A 36 -8.30 -10.37 13.12
CA ILE A 36 -7.12 -10.42 12.25
C ILE A 36 -7.29 -11.37 11.05
N GLU A 37 -7.97 -12.49 11.25
CA GLU A 37 -8.24 -13.47 10.19
C GLU A 37 -9.18 -12.89 9.11
N ASN A 38 -10.23 -12.21 9.52
CA ASN A 38 -11.17 -11.54 8.63
C ASN A 38 -10.49 -10.35 7.91
N TYR A 39 -9.65 -9.60 8.63
CA TYR A 39 -8.84 -8.53 8.03
C TYR A 39 -7.91 -9.07 6.94
N LEU A 40 -7.17 -10.15 7.20
CA LEU A 40 -6.27 -10.75 6.21
C LEU A 40 -7.03 -11.27 4.98
N THR A 41 -8.19 -11.88 5.20
CA THR A 41 -9.07 -12.34 4.12
C THR A 41 -9.58 -11.16 3.30
N THR A 42 -10.10 -10.13 3.95
CA THR A 42 -10.57 -8.89 3.30
C THR A 42 -9.44 -8.20 2.52
N LYS A 43 -8.24 -8.14 3.10
CA LYS A 43 -7.06 -7.60 2.43
C LYS A 43 -6.73 -8.32 1.12
N GLN A 44 -6.88 -9.64 1.08
CA GLN A 44 -6.68 -10.42 -0.16
C GLN A 44 -7.70 -10.07 -1.24
N PHE A 45 -8.96 -9.84 -0.87
CA PHE A 45 -10.00 -9.39 -1.80
C PHE A 45 -9.82 -7.94 -2.25
N MET A 46 -9.32 -7.09 -1.35
CA MET A 46 -9.17 -5.65 -1.58
C MET A 46 -7.72 -5.25 -1.93
N LEU A 47 -7.00 -6.05 -2.69
CA LEU A 47 -5.69 -5.64 -3.21
C LEU A 47 -5.83 -4.32 -3.98
N LYS A 48 -5.45 -3.22 -3.31
CA LYS A 48 -5.51 -1.89 -3.93
C LYS A 48 -4.23 -1.62 -4.70
N ALA A 49 -4.39 -1.45 -5.99
CA ALA A 49 -3.39 -0.85 -6.85
C ALA A 49 -3.55 0.67 -6.89
N ARG A 50 -2.52 1.37 -7.36
CA ARG A 50 -2.68 2.77 -7.78
C ARG A 50 -3.70 2.82 -8.93
N TYR A 51 -4.42 3.93 -9.10
CA TYR A 51 -5.51 4.07 -10.06
C TYR A 51 -5.18 3.62 -11.50
N PHE A 52 -3.91 3.72 -11.93
CA PHE A 52 -3.42 3.30 -13.24
C PHE A 52 -2.89 1.85 -13.29
N ASN A 53 -2.92 1.11 -12.18
CA ASN A 53 -2.53 -0.29 -12.11
C ASN A 53 -3.75 -1.14 -11.79
N SER A 54 -3.81 -2.35 -12.34
CA SER A 54 -4.69 -3.41 -11.87
C SER A 54 -3.87 -4.52 -11.23
N LEU A 55 -4.35 -5.01 -10.09
CA LEU A 55 -3.79 -6.17 -9.40
C LEU A 55 -4.87 -7.23 -9.30
N HIS A 56 -4.56 -8.43 -9.76
CA HIS A 56 -5.44 -9.58 -9.62
C HIS A 56 -4.72 -10.69 -8.86
N LEU A 57 -5.32 -11.14 -7.75
CA LEU A 57 -4.80 -12.24 -6.95
C LEU A 57 -5.52 -13.54 -7.31
N ASP A 58 -4.77 -14.51 -7.80
CA ASP A 58 -5.20 -15.90 -7.83
C ASP A 58 -4.91 -16.54 -6.46
N ASN A 59 -5.98 -16.73 -5.68
CA ASN A 59 -5.85 -17.29 -4.33
C ASN A 59 -5.44 -18.76 -4.33
N SER A 60 -5.78 -19.52 -5.37
CA SER A 60 -5.47 -20.94 -5.48
C SER A 60 -4.00 -21.17 -5.78
N LEU A 61 -3.45 -20.38 -6.68
CA LEU A 61 -2.05 -20.46 -7.10
C LEU A 61 -1.13 -19.55 -6.25
N LYS A 62 -1.69 -18.67 -5.43
CA LYS A 62 -0.92 -17.65 -4.71
C LYS A 62 -0.08 -16.78 -5.63
N ILE A 63 -0.67 -16.32 -6.72
CA ILE A 63 -0.04 -15.48 -7.75
C ILE A 63 -0.74 -14.14 -7.83
N VAL A 64 0.02 -13.06 -7.82
CA VAL A 64 -0.46 -11.70 -8.12
C VAL A 64 -0.09 -11.35 -9.55
N THR A 65 -1.09 -11.05 -10.37
CA THR A 65 -0.90 -10.50 -11.71
C THR A 65 -1.03 -8.99 -11.66
N LYS A 66 -0.02 -8.29 -12.12
CA LYS A 66 0.01 -6.83 -12.25
C LYS A 66 -0.06 -6.44 -13.72
N MET A 67 -0.98 -5.54 -14.05
CA MET A 67 -1.08 -4.84 -15.32
C MET A 67 -1.13 -3.33 -15.07
N SER A 68 -0.83 -2.53 -16.07
CA SER A 68 -0.82 -1.07 -15.94
C SER A 68 -1.20 -0.40 -17.26
N GLU A 69 -2.02 0.65 -17.19
CA GLU A 69 -2.25 1.57 -18.30
C GLU A 69 -0.96 2.30 -18.68
N ASN A 70 -0.11 2.59 -17.69
CA ASN A 70 1.24 3.10 -17.92
C ASN A 70 2.20 1.93 -18.23
N THR A 71 2.13 1.43 -19.47
CA THR A 71 2.91 0.28 -19.92
C THR A 71 4.43 0.51 -19.80
N GLY A 72 4.91 1.73 -20.04
CA GLY A 72 6.32 2.07 -19.91
C GLY A 72 6.85 1.86 -18.47
N LYS A 73 6.10 2.28 -17.46
CA LYS A 73 6.47 2.05 -16.06
C LYS A 73 6.47 0.56 -15.70
N LEU A 74 5.51 -0.20 -16.21
CA LEU A 74 5.45 -1.64 -15.97
C LEU A 74 6.62 -2.37 -16.64
N ILE A 75 6.97 -2.00 -17.87
CA ILE A 75 8.12 -2.55 -18.59
C ILE A 75 9.43 -2.24 -17.84
N ASN A 76 9.59 -1.02 -17.32
CA ASN A 76 10.75 -0.66 -16.50
C ASN A 76 10.83 -1.52 -15.23
N GLU A 77 9.71 -1.79 -14.57
CA GLU A 77 9.64 -2.68 -13.40
C GLU A 77 10.02 -4.13 -13.77
N ILE A 78 9.52 -4.64 -14.90
CA ILE A 78 9.88 -5.97 -15.41
C ILE A 78 11.38 -6.03 -15.72
N ASN A 79 11.92 -5.02 -16.37
CA ASN A 79 13.35 -4.95 -16.69
C ASN A 79 14.20 -4.87 -15.42
N TRP A 80 13.75 -4.14 -14.39
CA TRP A 80 14.41 -4.13 -13.10
C TRP A 80 14.52 -5.55 -12.52
N TYR A 81 13.42 -6.30 -12.45
CA TYR A 81 13.42 -7.68 -11.96
C TYR A 81 14.34 -8.61 -12.79
N LYS A 82 14.46 -8.38 -14.10
CA LYS A 82 15.31 -9.20 -14.98
C LYS A 82 16.80 -8.91 -14.82
N ASN A 83 17.15 -7.73 -14.35
CA ASN A 83 18.53 -7.24 -14.30
C ASN A 83 19.09 -7.14 -12.89
N ILE A 84 18.28 -7.35 -11.84
CA ILE A 84 18.79 -7.33 -10.47
C ILE A 84 19.67 -8.56 -10.22
N PRO A 85 20.74 -8.42 -9.42
CA PRO A 85 21.59 -9.54 -9.01
C PRO A 85 20.84 -10.59 -8.20
N ASP A 86 21.26 -11.85 -8.30
CA ASP A 86 20.61 -12.96 -7.61
C ASP A 86 20.52 -12.74 -6.09
N GLU A 87 21.55 -12.13 -5.47
CA GLU A 87 21.56 -11.78 -4.03
C GLU A 87 20.43 -10.82 -3.64
N ILE A 88 20.02 -9.95 -4.57
CA ILE A 88 18.89 -9.02 -4.38
C ILE A 88 17.57 -9.68 -4.75
N LEU A 89 17.58 -10.53 -5.78
CA LEU A 89 16.39 -11.27 -6.22
C LEU A 89 15.80 -12.13 -5.10
N GLU A 90 16.63 -12.72 -4.26
CA GLU A 90 16.19 -13.49 -3.07
C GLU A 90 15.38 -12.66 -2.06
N LEU A 91 15.52 -11.33 -2.09
CA LEU A 91 14.80 -10.41 -1.20
C LEU A 91 13.49 -9.90 -1.81
N THR A 92 13.14 -10.35 -3.01
CA THR A 92 11.96 -9.91 -3.74
C THR A 92 10.99 -11.07 -3.98
N PRO A 93 9.71 -10.81 -4.24
CA PRO A 93 8.78 -11.84 -4.70
C PRO A 93 9.28 -12.48 -5.99
N LYS A 94 9.14 -13.79 -6.11
CA LYS A 94 9.59 -14.53 -7.30
C LYS A 94 8.72 -14.21 -8.50
N ILE A 95 9.36 -14.06 -9.65
CA ILE A 95 8.65 -13.95 -10.92
C ILE A 95 8.13 -15.35 -11.29
N VAL A 96 6.83 -15.40 -11.54
CA VAL A 96 6.16 -16.62 -12.03
C VAL A 96 6.03 -16.58 -13.55
N ASP A 97 5.69 -15.40 -14.10
CA ASP A 97 5.50 -15.20 -15.54
C ASP A 97 5.56 -13.69 -15.85
N LEU A 98 5.94 -13.34 -17.06
CA LEU A 98 5.95 -11.95 -17.52
C LEU A 98 5.78 -11.82 -19.02
N LYS A 99 5.26 -10.69 -19.47
CA LYS A 99 5.16 -10.31 -20.87
C LYS A 99 5.47 -8.84 -21.04
N ILE A 100 6.28 -8.48 -22.04
CA ILE A 100 6.70 -7.10 -22.31
C ILE A 100 5.93 -6.48 -23.49
N SER A 101 5.61 -7.28 -24.52
CA SER A 101 4.90 -6.85 -25.71
C SER A 101 3.38 -7.03 -25.57
N ASP A 102 2.60 -6.23 -26.32
CA ASP A 102 1.12 -6.37 -26.45
C ASP A 102 0.40 -6.70 -25.13
N ASN A 103 0.01 -5.67 -24.39
CA ASN A 103 -0.57 -5.78 -23.05
C ASN A 103 0.40 -6.43 -22.05
N PRO A 104 1.44 -5.69 -21.64
CA PRO A 104 2.45 -6.19 -20.71
C PRO A 104 1.83 -6.56 -19.37
N PHE A 105 2.34 -7.63 -18.77
CA PHE A 105 1.97 -8.05 -17.43
C PHE A 105 3.18 -8.61 -16.67
N LEU A 106 3.07 -8.58 -15.36
CA LEU A 106 4.03 -9.18 -14.42
C LEU A 106 3.26 -10.05 -13.43
N LYS A 107 3.58 -11.33 -13.37
CA LYS A 107 3.06 -12.27 -12.37
C LYS A 107 4.14 -12.57 -11.34
N LEU A 108 3.81 -12.31 -10.10
CA LEU A 108 4.68 -12.53 -8.94
C LEU A 108 4.04 -13.50 -7.96
N GLU A 109 4.85 -14.21 -7.19
CA GLU A 109 4.34 -14.94 -6.05
C GLU A 109 3.67 -14.00 -5.05
N TYR A 110 2.55 -14.43 -4.47
CA TYR A 110 1.88 -13.68 -3.42
C TYR A 110 2.49 -14.02 -2.06
N VAL A 111 3.16 -13.04 -1.47
CA VAL A 111 3.68 -13.13 -0.10
C VAL A 111 2.60 -12.65 0.86
N GLY A 112 1.83 -13.58 1.43
CA GLY A 112 0.69 -13.30 2.32
C GLY A 112 1.06 -12.85 3.74
N LEU A 113 2.28 -12.37 3.96
CA LEU A 113 2.75 -11.90 5.27
C LEU A 113 2.30 -10.46 5.53
N PRO A 114 2.12 -10.06 6.80
CA PRO A 114 1.87 -8.67 7.14
C PRO A 114 3.07 -7.80 6.77
N THR A 115 2.80 -6.59 6.32
CA THR A 115 3.83 -5.57 6.09
C THR A 115 4.38 -5.03 7.40
N LEU A 116 5.57 -4.44 7.38
CA LEU A 116 6.13 -3.78 8.57
C LEU A 116 5.24 -2.65 9.09
N ALA A 117 4.52 -1.96 8.20
CA ALA A 117 3.56 -0.93 8.59
C ALA A 117 2.37 -1.52 9.36
N GLU A 118 1.85 -2.67 8.93
CA GLU A 118 0.78 -3.37 9.65
C GLU A 118 1.25 -3.90 11.00
N ILE A 119 2.45 -4.47 11.04
CA ILE A 119 3.06 -4.90 12.29
C ILE A 119 3.24 -3.71 13.25
N TRP A 120 3.68 -2.56 12.75
CA TRP A 120 3.81 -1.35 13.54
C TRP A 120 2.48 -0.84 14.10
N LEU A 121 1.43 -0.86 13.28
CA LEU A 121 0.13 -0.31 13.65
C LEU A 121 -0.70 -1.23 14.56
N TYR A 122 -0.54 -2.55 14.40
CA TYR A 122 -1.45 -3.51 15.02
C TYR A 122 -0.80 -4.45 16.04
N SER A 123 0.49 -4.29 16.33
CA SER A 123 1.18 -5.14 17.30
C SER A 123 1.94 -4.35 18.35
N GLU A 124 1.97 -4.90 19.55
CA GLU A 124 2.66 -4.32 20.71
C GLU A 124 4.03 -4.98 20.94
N PHE A 125 4.88 -4.97 19.89
CA PHE A 125 6.24 -5.52 20.04
C PHE A 125 7.15 -4.57 20.83
N SER A 126 8.10 -5.17 21.56
CA SER A 126 9.07 -4.45 22.35
C SER A 126 10.05 -3.61 21.48
N ASN A 127 10.69 -2.62 22.10
CA ASN A 127 11.75 -1.84 21.44
C ASN A 127 12.89 -2.73 20.93
N ASP A 128 13.24 -3.81 21.66
CA ASP A 128 14.27 -4.75 21.23
C ASP A 128 13.92 -5.48 19.93
N PHE A 129 12.63 -5.81 19.74
CA PHE A 129 12.15 -6.37 18.48
C PHE A 129 12.36 -5.37 17.34
N TRP A 130 11.93 -4.12 17.52
CA TRP A 130 12.07 -3.08 16.50
C TRP A 130 13.53 -2.77 16.19
N PHE A 131 14.38 -2.75 17.20
CA PHE A 131 15.81 -2.55 17.00
C PHE A 131 16.42 -3.65 16.12
N LYS A 132 16.04 -4.92 16.31
CA LYS A 132 16.47 -6.03 15.47
C LYS A 132 15.98 -5.89 14.03
N ILE A 133 14.72 -5.49 13.84
CA ILE A 133 14.16 -5.24 12.51
C ILE A 133 14.91 -4.13 11.79
N ILE A 134 15.10 -2.98 12.45
CA ILE A 134 15.83 -1.84 11.86
C ILE A 134 17.25 -2.25 11.50
N LYS A 135 17.98 -2.95 12.38
CA LYS A 135 19.29 -3.48 12.06
C LYS A 135 19.27 -4.34 10.80
N LYS A 136 18.29 -5.25 10.69
CA LYS A 136 18.14 -6.11 9.51
C LYS A 136 17.85 -5.32 8.24
N LEU A 137 17.06 -4.25 8.31
CA LEU A 137 16.82 -3.35 7.19
C LEU A 137 18.11 -2.65 6.73
N PHE A 138 18.98 -2.21 7.64
CA PHE A 138 20.28 -1.65 7.28
C PHE A 138 21.18 -2.68 6.60
N GLU A 139 21.23 -3.93 7.07
CA GLU A 139 21.97 -5.01 6.40
C GLU A 139 21.46 -5.24 4.96
N ILE A 140 20.14 -5.14 4.73
CA ILE A 140 19.54 -5.24 3.39
C ILE A 140 19.95 -4.03 2.54
N LEU A 141 19.89 -2.80 3.08
CA LEU A 141 20.33 -1.60 2.37
C LEU A 141 21.81 -1.66 1.98
N GLU A 142 22.67 -2.20 2.84
CA GLU A 142 24.09 -2.43 2.51
C GLU A 142 24.25 -3.37 1.32
N LYS A 143 23.43 -4.42 1.21
CA LYS A 143 23.43 -5.31 0.04
C LYS A 143 23.03 -4.54 -1.24
N PHE A 144 21.99 -3.73 -1.19
CA PHE A 144 21.61 -2.90 -2.34
C PHE A 144 22.72 -1.91 -2.73
N ASN A 145 23.39 -1.29 -1.76
CA ASN A 145 24.47 -0.34 -2.01
C ASN A 145 25.69 -0.94 -2.72
N LYS A 146 25.92 -2.23 -2.59
CA LYS A 146 27.00 -2.91 -3.34
C LYS A 146 26.81 -2.86 -4.88
N TYR A 147 25.57 -2.71 -5.31
CA TYR A 147 25.17 -2.66 -6.72
C TYR A 147 24.73 -1.25 -7.15
N SER A 148 25.06 -0.24 -6.34
CA SER A 148 24.76 1.14 -6.69
C SER A 148 25.69 1.63 -7.80
N GLU A 149 25.12 2.31 -8.79
CA GLU A 149 25.84 3.01 -9.84
C GLU A 149 25.94 4.51 -9.50
N ASN A 150 26.92 5.17 -10.07
CA ASN A 150 27.02 6.62 -9.94
C ASN A 150 25.89 7.26 -10.74
N VAL A 151 24.99 7.94 -10.03
CA VAL A 151 23.89 8.68 -10.63
C VAL A 151 24.41 10.03 -11.10
N THR A 152 24.11 10.41 -12.33
CA THR A 152 24.43 11.76 -12.84
C THR A 152 23.54 12.80 -12.14
N ILE A 153 24.03 14.05 -12.08
CA ILE A 153 23.24 15.17 -11.57
C ILE A 153 21.90 15.32 -12.30
N GLN A 154 21.88 15.02 -13.60
CA GLN A 154 20.69 15.10 -14.44
C GLN A 154 19.64 14.03 -14.03
N GLU A 155 20.06 12.79 -13.82
CA GLU A 155 19.18 11.72 -13.34
C GLU A 155 18.67 12.01 -11.93
N TYR A 156 19.53 12.49 -11.04
CA TYR A 156 19.13 12.93 -9.71
C TYR A 156 18.04 14.01 -9.76
N ASN A 157 18.25 15.05 -10.55
CA ASN A 157 17.29 16.14 -10.73
C ASN A 157 15.96 15.63 -11.32
N SER A 158 16.02 14.74 -12.31
CA SER A 158 14.82 14.14 -12.92
C SER A 158 13.97 13.38 -11.89
N ILE A 159 14.60 12.62 -11.00
CA ILE A 159 13.88 11.79 -10.01
C ILE A 159 13.34 12.63 -8.86
N TYR A 160 14.17 13.52 -8.30
CA TYR A 160 13.84 14.19 -7.04
C TYR A 160 13.24 15.58 -7.23
N PHE A 161 13.69 16.33 -8.23
CA PHE A 161 13.28 17.70 -8.45
C PHE A 161 12.15 17.80 -9.48
N GLU A 162 12.40 17.39 -10.72
CA GLU A 162 11.43 17.54 -11.82
C GLU A 162 10.13 16.81 -11.53
N LYS A 163 10.23 15.55 -11.08
CA LYS A 163 9.06 14.75 -10.70
C LYS A 163 8.28 15.32 -9.51
N THR A 164 8.96 16.00 -8.60
CA THR A 164 8.30 16.66 -7.46
C THR A 164 7.54 17.89 -7.95
N ILE A 165 8.17 18.72 -8.79
CA ILE A 165 7.54 19.90 -9.39
C ILE A 165 6.32 19.50 -10.25
N GLU A 166 6.45 18.46 -11.08
CA GLU A 166 5.35 17.93 -11.87
C GLU A 166 4.14 17.57 -10.99
N ARG A 167 4.37 16.79 -9.93
CA ARG A 167 3.30 16.39 -8.99
C ARG A 167 2.69 17.56 -8.23
N VAL A 168 3.50 18.53 -7.84
CA VAL A 168 3.02 19.76 -7.21
C VAL A 168 2.14 20.54 -8.17
N ASN A 169 2.54 20.69 -9.44
CA ASN A 169 1.75 21.35 -10.46
C ASN A 169 0.44 20.63 -10.76
N GLU A 170 0.45 19.30 -10.85
CA GLU A 170 -0.77 18.49 -10.98
C GLU A 170 -1.73 18.75 -9.79
N LEU A 171 -1.20 18.80 -8.57
CA LEU A 171 -1.98 19.02 -7.36
C LEU A 171 -2.57 20.43 -7.30
N ILE A 172 -1.80 21.46 -7.67
CA ILE A 172 -2.26 22.85 -7.77
C ILE A 172 -3.38 22.98 -8.81
N ASN A 173 -3.28 22.26 -9.93
CA ASN A 173 -4.28 22.31 -10.99
C ASN A 173 -5.55 21.52 -10.67
N SER A 174 -5.46 20.50 -9.82
CA SER A 174 -6.59 19.63 -9.46
C SER A 174 -7.31 20.03 -8.16
N ASN A 175 -6.74 20.91 -7.33
CA ASN A 175 -7.26 21.22 -6.00
C ASN A 175 -7.17 22.70 -5.66
N ASP A 176 -8.33 23.36 -5.58
CA ASP A 176 -8.44 24.80 -5.30
C ASP A 176 -7.86 25.20 -3.94
N LEU A 177 -7.94 24.36 -2.92
CA LEU A 177 -7.34 24.61 -1.61
C LEU A 177 -5.81 24.63 -1.72
N PHE A 178 -5.24 23.67 -2.41
CA PHE A 178 -3.80 23.60 -2.64
C PHE A 178 -3.30 24.79 -3.45
N LYS A 179 -4.05 25.20 -4.48
CA LYS A 179 -3.77 26.40 -5.26
C LYS A 179 -3.73 27.66 -4.40
N LYS A 180 -4.68 27.80 -3.46
CA LYS A 180 -4.69 28.93 -2.51
C LYS A 180 -3.49 28.92 -1.59
N ILE A 181 -3.13 27.75 -1.05
CA ILE A 181 -1.98 27.57 -0.14
C ILE A 181 -0.67 27.90 -0.87
N PHE A 182 -0.49 27.41 -2.08
CA PHE A 182 0.74 27.60 -2.87
C PHE A 182 0.94 29.05 -3.33
N ASN A 183 -0.13 29.83 -3.47
CA ASN A 183 -0.05 31.24 -3.84
C ASN A 183 0.15 32.19 -2.66
N GLN A 184 0.33 31.67 -1.44
CA GLN A 184 0.61 32.47 -0.25
C GLN A 184 2.12 32.62 -0.06
N GLU A 185 2.58 33.85 0.26
CA GLU A 185 4.01 34.11 0.56
C GLU A 185 4.47 33.38 1.83
N PHE A 186 3.56 33.12 2.75
CA PHE A 186 3.83 32.38 3.99
C PHE A 186 2.57 31.70 4.50
N ILE A 187 2.75 30.62 5.22
CA ILE A 187 1.69 29.86 5.88
C ILE A 187 1.95 29.87 7.37
N LEU A 188 0.98 30.33 8.16
CA LEU A 188 1.01 30.19 9.60
C LEU A 188 0.55 28.80 9.98
N ILE A 189 1.39 28.06 10.72
CA ILE A 189 1.06 26.76 11.24
C ILE A 189 0.88 26.90 12.75
N ASN A 190 -0.32 26.58 13.24
CA ASN A 190 -0.71 26.65 14.65
C ASN A 190 -0.76 28.08 15.26
N GLY A 191 -1.12 29.06 14.48
CA GLY A 191 -1.38 30.42 14.93
C GLY A 191 -0.18 31.32 14.86
#